data_8ff6f54e741078ef970339143aee6511
#
_entry.id   8ff6f54e741078ef970339143aee6511
#
_cell.length_a   1.000
_cell.length_b   1.000
_cell.length_c   1.000
_cell.angle_alpha   90.00
_cell.angle_beta   90.00
_cell.angle_gamma   90.00
#
_symmetry.space_group_name_H-M   'P 1'
#
loop_
_entity.id
_entity.type
_entity.pdbx_description
1 polymer ?
#
loop_
_entity_poly.entity_id
_entity_poly.type
_entity_poly.pdbx_seq_one_letter_code
_entity_poly.pdbx_strand_id
1 'polypeptide(L)'
;MAKGYWIAGVDIRTQADYDEYRTRNAIAFAKFGGKFLVRGGPYERVFGSARKHQVVIEFPIHAAALACYRSPEYQDASQYLKRGCDVDLVIIPGYDGAQP
;
A
#
# COMPACT_ATOMS: atom_id res chain seq x y z
N MET A 1 -9.62 0.40 19.14
CA MET A 1 -9.58 -0.42 17.93
C MET A 1 -8.23 -0.28 17.26
N ALA A 2 -7.71 -1.37 16.76
CA ALA A 2 -6.44 -1.34 16.05
C ALA A 2 -6.54 -0.55 14.75
N LYS A 3 -5.52 0.22 14.44
CA LYS A 3 -5.34 0.80 13.11
C LYS A 3 -5.08 -0.32 12.11
N GLY A 4 -5.28 -0.04 10.84
CA GLY A 4 -4.94 -0.98 9.77
C GLY A 4 -3.76 -0.46 8.97
N TYR A 5 -2.98 -1.38 8.43
CA TYR A 5 -1.80 -1.03 7.63
C TYR A 5 -1.78 -1.82 6.33
N TRP A 6 -1.43 -1.12 5.26
CA TRP A 6 -1.00 -1.74 4.03
C TRP A 6 0.51 -1.73 4.02
N ILE A 7 1.11 -2.88 3.84
CA ILE A 7 2.57 -3.00 3.75
C ILE A 7 2.86 -3.62 2.39
N ALA A 8 3.53 -2.88 1.53
CA ALA A 8 3.75 -3.28 0.15
C ALA A 8 5.19 -3.12 -0.29
N GLY A 9 5.60 -4.05 -1.15
CA GLY A 9 6.82 -3.92 -1.93
C GLY A 9 6.46 -3.92 -3.40
N VAL A 10 7.06 -3.03 -4.19
CA VAL A 10 6.74 -2.84 -5.60
C VAL A 10 8.02 -2.81 -6.44
N ASP A 11 8.03 -3.59 -7.52
CA ASP A 11 8.99 -3.47 -8.60
C ASP A 11 8.25 -2.99 -9.85
N ILE A 12 8.69 -1.87 -10.41
CA ILE A 12 8.03 -1.24 -11.56
C ILE A 12 8.62 -1.78 -12.85
N ARG A 13 7.78 -2.36 -13.72
CA ARG A 13 8.17 -2.79 -15.07
C ARG A 13 7.83 -1.72 -16.10
N THR A 14 6.70 -1.06 -15.95
CA THR A 14 6.21 -0.03 -16.86
C THR A 14 5.87 1.23 -16.07
N GLN A 15 6.70 2.27 -16.18
CA GLN A 15 6.54 3.50 -15.42
C GLN A 15 5.20 4.20 -15.69
N ALA A 16 4.75 4.21 -16.95
CA ALA A 16 3.50 4.86 -17.30
C ALA A 16 2.30 4.23 -16.59
N ASP A 17 2.27 2.91 -16.45
CA ASP A 17 1.21 2.22 -15.71
C ASP A 17 1.27 2.55 -14.22
N TYR A 18 2.46 2.62 -13.65
CA TYR A 18 2.61 2.99 -12.25
C TYR A 18 2.16 4.43 -11.99
N ASP A 19 2.49 5.34 -12.90
CA ASP A 19 2.05 6.74 -12.79
C ASP A 19 0.53 6.84 -12.84
N GLU A 20 -0.12 6.10 -13.72
CA GLU A 20 -1.58 6.05 -13.81
C GLU A 20 -2.19 5.46 -12.55
N TYR A 21 -1.59 4.39 -12.01
CA TYR A 21 -2.00 3.82 -10.73
C TYR A 21 -1.96 4.86 -9.62
N ARG A 22 -0.87 5.62 -9.52
CA ARG A 22 -0.73 6.64 -8.46
C ARG A 22 -1.75 7.77 -8.57
N THR A 23 -2.09 8.15 -9.79
CA THR A 23 -3.13 9.17 -10.03
C THR A 23 -4.48 8.69 -9.52
N ARG A 24 -4.82 7.43 -9.77
CA ARG A 24 -6.13 6.87 -9.44
C ARG A 24 -6.25 6.41 -7.99
N ASN A 25 -5.18 5.87 -7.40
CA ASN A 25 -5.26 5.35 -6.02
C ASN A 25 -5.50 6.44 -4.99
N ALA A 26 -5.12 7.68 -5.28
CA ALA A 26 -5.31 8.81 -4.37
C ALA A 26 -6.78 8.99 -3.99
N ILE A 27 -7.70 8.72 -4.91
CA ILE A 27 -9.15 8.82 -4.67
C ILE A 27 -9.57 7.82 -3.59
N ALA A 28 -9.10 6.58 -3.70
CA ALA A 28 -9.43 5.52 -2.74
C ALA A 28 -8.83 5.82 -1.37
N PHE A 29 -7.57 6.19 -1.31
CA PHE A 29 -6.92 6.49 -0.02
C PHE A 29 -7.56 7.67 0.68
N ALA A 30 -7.92 8.73 -0.05
CA ALA A 30 -8.62 9.87 0.53
C ALA A 30 -9.97 9.47 1.11
N LYS A 31 -10.71 8.62 0.40
CA LYS A 31 -12.05 8.17 0.82
C LYS A 31 -12.02 7.37 2.12
N PHE A 32 -11.00 6.55 2.32
CA PHE A 32 -10.92 5.65 3.47
C PHE A 32 -9.96 6.11 4.56
N GLY A 33 -9.40 7.31 4.43
CA GLY A 33 -8.53 7.88 5.45
C GLY A 33 -7.12 7.30 5.46
N GLY A 34 -6.64 6.81 4.31
CA GLY A 34 -5.28 6.29 4.17
C GLY A 34 -4.24 7.39 4.27
N LYS A 35 -3.17 7.10 4.98
CA LYS A 35 -2.07 8.03 5.23
C LYS A 35 -0.75 7.32 4.97
N PHE A 36 0.05 7.84 4.04
CA PHE A 36 1.38 7.27 3.79
C PHE A 36 2.29 7.52 4.98
N LEU A 37 2.89 6.45 5.50
CA LEU A 37 3.96 6.52 6.51
C LEU A 37 5.32 6.30 5.87
N VAL A 38 5.39 5.44 4.85
CA VAL A 38 6.55 5.22 4.01
C VAL A 38 6.07 5.24 2.57
N ARG A 39 6.76 5.96 1.70
CA ARG A 39 6.36 6.11 0.30
C ARG A 39 7.57 6.06 -0.62
N GLY A 40 8.20 4.89 -0.69
CA GLY A 40 9.43 4.73 -1.45
C GLY A 40 10.61 5.46 -0.80
N GLY A 41 11.55 5.89 -1.60
CA GLY A 41 12.76 6.55 -1.13
C GLY A 41 13.93 5.58 -1.01
N PRO A 42 15.11 6.09 -0.66
CA PRO A 42 16.27 5.24 -0.49
C PRO A 42 16.09 4.28 0.68
N TYR A 43 16.55 3.05 0.51
CA TYR A 43 16.46 2.05 1.56
C TYR A 43 17.74 1.23 1.60
N GLU A 44 17.97 0.58 2.74
CA GLU A 44 19.08 -0.34 2.93
C GLU A 44 18.52 -1.73 3.20
N ARG A 45 18.84 -2.66 2.31
CA ARG A 45 18.47 -4.07 2.51
C ARG A 45 19.49 -4.70 3.44
N VAL A 46 19.10 -5.01 4.65
CA VAL A 46 20.01 -5.54 5.67
C VAL A 46 19.96 -7.06 5.78
N PHE A 47 18.89 -7.68 5.23
CA PHE A 47 18.73 -9.13 5.28
C PHE A 47 17.72 -9.60 4.22
N GLY A 48 18.00 -10.72 3.58
CA GLY A 48 17.08 -11.33 2.62
C GLY A 48 16.94 -10.55 1.32
N SER A 49 15.77 -10.66 0.70
CA SER A 49 15.42 -9.94 -0.53
C SER A 49 14.35 -8.90 -0.27
N ALA A 50 14.35 -7.85 -1.08
CA ALA A 50 13.34 -6.79 -0.99
C ALA A 50 13.05 -6.23 -2.38
N ARG A 51 11.79 -5.82 -2.62
CA ARG A 51 11.45 -5.07 -3.83
C ARG A 51 11.94 -3.63 -3.69
N LYS A 52 12.07 -2.94 -4.81
CA LYS A 52 12.74 -1.61 -4.86
C LYS A 52 11.95 -0.51 -4.18
N HIS A 53 10.61 -0.52 -4.27
CA HIS A 53 9.77 0.47 -3.62
C HIS A 53 9.10 -0.15 -2.40
N GLN A 54 9.31 0.47 -1.25
CA GLN A 54 8.66 0.06 -0.01
C GLN A 54 7.59 1.08 0.34
N VAL A 55 6.38 0.62 0.68
CA VAL A 55 5.25 1.50 0.96
C VAL A 55 4.54 1.01 2.21
N VAL A 56 4.23 1.93 3.11
CA VAL A 56 3.39 1.65 4.28
C VAL A 56 2.30 2.72 4.34
N ILE A 57 1.05 2.29 4.40
CA ILE A 57 -0.10 3.18 4.50
C ILE A 57 -0.87 2.82 5.76
N GLU A 58 -1.18 3.81 6.57
CA GLU A 58 -1.96 3.67 7.79
C GLU A 58 -3.40 4.08 7.55
N PHE A 59 -4.33 3.29 8.09
CA PHE A 59 -5.76 3.61 8.07
C PHE A 59 -6.27 3.74 9.50
N PRO A 60 -7.33 4.53 9.74
CA PRO A 60 -7.82 4.78 11.10
C PRO A 60 -8.20 3.51 11.86
N ILE A 61 -8.74 2.51 11.16
CA ILE A 61 -9.07 1.20 11.71
C ILE A 61 -8.77 0.13 10.67
N HIS A 62 -8.55 -1.10 11.12
CA HIS A 62 -8.25 -2.22 10.23
C HIS A 62 -9.36 -2.47 9.20
N ALA A 63 -10.63 -2.34 9.60
CA ALA A 63 -11.76 -2.49 8.68
C ALA A 63 -11.70 -1.50 7.50
N ALA A 64 -11.24 -0.27 7.75
CA ALA A 64 -11.08 0.72 6.68
C ALA A 64 -9.99 0.33 5.69
N ALA A 65 -8.89 -0.25 6.18
CA ALA A 65 -7.82 -0.74 5.32
C ALA A 65 -8.32 -1.83 4.36
N LEU A 66 -9.11 -2.77 4.88
CA LEU A 66 -9.71 -3.83 4.07
C LEU A 66 -10.75 -3.28 3.09
N ALA A 67 -11.62 -2.38 3.57
CA ALA A 67 -12.66 -1.77 2.74
C ALA A 67 -12.06 -0.98 1.58
N CYS A 68 -10.96 -0.26 1.82
CA CYS A 68 -10.24 0.48 0.79
C CYS A 68 -9.80 -0.45 -0.34
N TYR A 69 -9.18 -1.57 0.00
CA TYR A 69 -8.70 -2.53 -1.01
C TYR A 69 -9.85 -3.07 -1.85
N ARG A 70 -10.98 -3.36 -1.22
CA ARG A 70 -12.16 -3.94 -1.88
C ARG A 70 -13.02 -2.93 -2.61
N SER A 71 -12.74 -1.63 -2.44
CA SER A 71 -13.55 -0.56 -3.04
C SER A 71 -13.44 -0.54 -4.56
N PRO A 72 -14.50 -0.10 -5.26
CA PRO A 72 -14.43 0.08 -6.71
C PRO A 72 -13.34 1.07 -7.12
N GLU A 73 -13.13 2.11 -6.31
CA GLU A 73 -12.11 3.13 -6.57
C GLU A 73 -10.71 2.51 -6.59
N TYR A 74 -10.39 1.66 -5.60
CA TYR A 74 -9.08 1.03 -5.57
C TYR A 74 -8.95 -0.05 -6.64
N GLN A 75 -9.99 -0.85 -6.85
CA GLN A 75 -9.95 -1.90 -7.87
C GLN A 75 -9.76 -1.32 -9.28
N ASP A 76 -10.34 -0.15 -9.55
CA ASP A 76 -10.06 0.57 -10.79
C ASP A 76 -8.57 0.93 -10.91
N ALA A 77 -7.99 1.48 -9.86
CA ALA A 77 -6.56 1.83 -9.85
C ALA A 77 -5.67 0.58 -9.98
N SER A 78 -6.03 -0.50 -9.29
CA SER A 78 -5.18 -1.69 -9.18
C SER A 78 -4.94 -2.39 -10.51
N GLN A 79 -5.81 -2.24 -11.50
CA GLN A 79 -5.59 -2.85 -12.82
C GLN A 79 -4.30 -2.32 -13.47
N TYR A 80 -3.97 -1.06 -13.26
CA TYR A 80 -2.72 -0.48 -13.76
C TYR A 80 -1.51 -0.99 -13.01
N LEU A 81 -1.63 -1.16 -11.70
CA LEU A 81 -0.58 -1.75 -10.87
C LEU A 81 -0.26 -3.18 -11.32
N LYS A 82 -1.28 -3.99 -11.50
CA LYS A 82 -1.12 -5.39 -11.95
C LYS A 82 -0.47 -5.48 -13.32
N ARG A 83 -0.82 -4.57 -14.23
CA ARG A 83 -0.30 -4.57 -15.59
C ARG A 83 1.16 -4.14 -15.64
N GLY A 84 1.56 -3.18 -14.82
CA GLY A 84 2.87 -2.54 -14.91
C GLY A 84 3.88 -2.89 -13.83
N CYS A 85 3.50 -3.67 -12.82
CA CYS A 85 4.36 -3.90 -11.65
C CYS A 85 4.26 -5.33 -11.12
N ASP A 86 5.33 -5.74 -10.42
CA ASP A 86 5.32 -6.90 -9.55
C ASP A 86 5.18 -6.41 -8.12
N VAL A 87 4.20 -6.92 -7.38
CA VAL A 87 3.80 -6.36 -6.09
C VAL A 87 3.54 -7.46 -5.08
N ASP A 88 4.01 -7.24 -3.87
CA ASP A 88 3.57 -7.97 -2.68
C ASP A 88 2.87 -6.97 -1.77
N LEU A 89 1.65 -7.27 -1.37
CA LEU A 89 0.86 -6.42 -0.50
C LEU A 89 0.20 -7.26 0.58
N VAL A 90 0.39 -6.86 1.83
CA VAL A 90 -0.36 -7.43 2.96
C VAL A 90 -1.13 -6.32 3.66
N ILE A 91 -2.28 -6.68 4.20
CA ILE A 91 -3.11 -5.80 5.01
C ILE A 91 -3.20 -6.43 6.40
N ILE A 92 -2.76 -5.71 7.41
CA ILE A 92 -2.55 -6.26 8.74
C ILE A 92 -2.97 -5.24 9.79
N PRO A 93 -3.60 -5.68 10.90
CA PRO A 93 -3.92 -4.76 11.99
C PRO A 93 -2.67 -4.35 12.75
N GLY A 94 -2.69 -3.14 13.30
CA GLY A 94 -1.65 -2.67 14.19
C GLY A 94 -1.63 -3.47 15.49
N TYR A 95 -0.48 -3.50 16.13
CA TYR A 95 -0.33 -4.21 17.41
C TYR A 95 -0.80 -3.31 18.55
N ASP A 96 -1.80 -3.77 19.28
CA ASP A 96 -2.36 -3.07 20.44
C ASP A 96 -1.93 -3.69 21.79
N GLY A 97 -1.20 -4.79 21.74
CA GLY A 97 -0.77 -5.48 22.96
C GLY A 97 0.35 -4.76 23.69
N ALA A 98 0.70 -5.26 24.86
CA ALA A 98 1.83 -4.74 25.63
C ALA A 98 3.13 -4.96 24.87
N GLN A 99 4.04 -4.00 24.98
CA GLN A 99 5.38 -4.14 24.40
C GLN A 99 6.21 -5.12 25.22
N PRO A 100 7.02 -5.96 24.57
CA PRO A 100 7.86 -6.92 25.27
C PRO A 100 8.97 -6.27 26.09
#